data_e25e982f729f0bb971a502f72ec9a55d
#
_entry.id   e25e982f729f0bb971a502f72ec9a55d
#
_cell.length_a   1.000
_cell.length_b   1.000
_cell.length_c   1.000
_cell.angle_alpha   90.00
_cell.angle_beta   90.00
_cell.angle_gamma   90.00
#
_symmetry.space_group_name_H-M   'P 1'
#
loop_
_entity.id
_entity.type
_entity.pdbx_description
1 polymer ?
#
loop_
_entity_poly.entity_id
_entity_poly.type
_entity_poly.pdbx_seq_one_letter_code
_entity_poly.pdbx_strand_id
1 'polypeptide(L)'
;MQPEDRRRPQVWARLAALIGIIFLLSDFAPARSQARNHPDVSDLGTTARQATIAIFRDRDSTAIDRFFSEPFVQHDPNIGDGLPGLRAFVAELANSPTTNVTIYRTVVDGDVVMLHSKYEGWPGFSGPVIAFDLFRFNDGKIVEHWGGQTAEAGPNLSGHTQLDGPTAVVDRKQTEANRTLVRNFKQVVTVELRFDRVDEFIEGDHYIQHASKVGDGTARMKARVSQVEKPGDTPVLIPRRYIADGNFVLCLVEARTEPPTANYDLFRAENGKIAEHWDVLSAIPPQNRWKNTHGPF
;
A
#
# COMPACT_ATOMS: atom_id res chain seq x y z
N MET A 1 -37.03 63.60 25.25
CA MET A 1 -38.36 64.17 24.88
C MET A 1 -39.08 63.06 24.16
N GLN A 2 -39.96 62.39 24.87
CA GLN A 2 -41.04 61.54 24.38
C GLN A 2 -42.11 62.40 23.72
N PRO A 3 -43.18 61.91 23.05
CA PRO A 3 -44.00 60.73 23.39
C PRO A 3 -44.41 59.88 22.15
N GLU A 4 -44.68 58.64 22.37
CA GLU A 4 -46.02 57.93 22.48
C GLU A 4 -47.05 58.26 21.37
N ASP A 5 -47.57 57.26 20.70
CA ASP A 5 -48.94 56.79 20.81
C ASP A 5 -49.25 55.48 20.09
N ARG A 6 -49.74 54.56 20.83
CA ARG A 6 -50.72 53.48 20.72
C ARG A 6 -51.73 53.56 19.59
N ARG A 7 -52.08 52.38 18.99
CA ARG A 7 -53.42 51.73 19.13
C ARG A 7 -53.53 50.41 18.33
N ARG A 8 -54.00 49.40 19.01
CA ARG A 8 -54.66 48.19 18.50
C ARG A 8 -56.16 48.46 18.22
N PRO A 9 -57.02 47.48 17.88
CA PRO A 9 -56.99 46.31 16.99
C PRO A 9 -58.23 46.31 16.04
N GLN A 10 -58.33 45.39 15.09
CA GLN A 10 -59.65 44.84 14.75
C GLN A 10 -59.58 43.44 14.07
N VAL A 11 -60.32 42.58 14.66
CA VAL A 11 -60.73 41.22 14.32
C VAL A 11 -61.78 41.27 13.20
N TRP A 12 -61.64 40.42 12.17
CA TRP A 12 -62.80 39.89 11.47
C TRP A 12 -62.56 38.43 11.06
N ALA A 13 -63.58 37.66 11.26
CA ALA A 13 -63.68 36.21 11.22
C ALA A 13 -64.16 35.68 9.85
N ARG A 14 -63.75 34.41 9.59
CA ARG A 14 -64.44 33.33 8.89
C ARG A 14 -64.83 33.53 7.42
N LEU A 15 -64.19 32.64 6.59
CA LEU A 15 -64.98 31.77 5.69
C LEU A 15 -64.17 30.47 5.39
N ALA A 16 -64.79 29.36 5.76
CA ALA A 16 -64.30 28.03 5.42
C ALA A 16 -64.69 27.70 3.99
N ALA A 17 -63.74 27.32 3.17
CA ALA A 17 -63.99 26.62 1.92
C ALA A 17 -63.30 25.25 1.94
N LEU A 18 -64.13 24.21 2.07
CA LEU A 18 -63.70 22.82 1.86
C LEU A 18 -63.34 22.63 0.38
N ILE A 19 -62.05 22.41 0.10
CA ILE A 19 -61.63 21.81 -1.17
C ILE A 19 -61.07 20.44 -0.82
N GLY A 20 -61.82 19.40 -1.18
CA GLY A 20 -61.40 18.01 -1.07
C GLY A 20 -60.28 17.74 -2.05
N ILE A 21 -59.08 17.51 -1.53
CA ILE A 21 -57.94 17.00 -2.29
C ILE A 21 -57.96 15.48 -2.16
N ILE A 22 -58.28 14.81 -3.25
CA ILE A 22 -58.11 13.35 -3.41
C ILE A 22 -56.63 13.09 -3.45
N PHE A 23 -56.05 12.52 -2.37
CA PHE A 23 -54.71 11.94 -2.37
C PHE A 23 -54.79 10.60 -3.15
N LEU A 24 -54.29 10.61 -4.37
CA LEU A 24 -53.88 9.41 -5.05
C LEU A 24 -52.61 8.92 -4.32
N LEU A 25 -52.77 7.89 -3.51
CA LEU A 25 -51.65 7.12 -2.97
C LEU A 25 -50.99 6.38 -4.14
N SER A 26 -50.00 7.00 -4.76
CA SER A 26 -49.05 6.29 -5.58
C SER A 26 -48.11 5.51 -4.64
N ASP A 27 -48.24 4.17 -4.69
CA ASP A 27 -47.30 3.26 -4.03
C ASP A 27 -45.89 3.51 -4.59
N PHE A 28 -45.13 4.38 -3.92
CA PHE A 28 -43.67 4.41 -4.07
C PHE A 28 -43.13 3.19 -3.32
N ALA A 29 -43.00 2.07 -4.02
CA ALA A 29 -42.16 0.99 -3.57
C ALA A 29 -40.72 1.57 -3.40
N PRO A 30 -40.09 1.43 -2.24
CA PRO A 30 -38.72 1.87 -2.10
C PRO A 30 -37.89 1.08 -3.11
N ALA A 31 -37.16 1.78 -3.99
CA ALA A 31 -36.16 1.17 -4.84
C ALA A 31 -35.23 0.40 -3.92
N ARG A 32 -35.28 -0.94 -3.99
CA ARG A 32 -34.27 -1.78 -3.35
C ARG A 32 -32.95 -1.35 -3.95
N SER A 33 -32.16 -0.60 -3.17
CA SER A 33 -30.75 -0.47 -3.39
C SER A 33 -30.21 -1.89 -3.48
N GLN A 34 -29.86 -2.33 -4.69
CA GLN A 34 -29.01 -3.51 -4.84
C GLN A 34 -27.71 -3.14 -4.11
N ALA A 35 -27.54 -3.69 -2.91
CA ALA A 35 -26.26 -3.71 -2.26
C ALA A 35 -25.30 -4.34 -3.29
N ARG A 36 -24.40 -3.55 -3.86
CA ARG A 36 -23.28 -4.08 -4.63
C ARG A 36 -22.57 -4.99 -3.65
N ASN A 37 -22.54 -6.27 -3.93
CA ASN A 37 -21.69 -7.21 -3.21
C ASN A 37 -20.25 -6.76 -3.49
N HIS A 38 -19.73 -5.88 -2.63
CA HIS A 38 -18.27 -5.68 -2.58
C HIS A 38 -17.70 -7.05 -2.23
N PRO A 39 -16.72 -7.56 -3.01
CA PRO A 39 -16.05 -8.80 -2.66
C PRO A 39 -15.53 -8.67 -1.23
N ASP A 40 -15.65 -9.76 -0.46
CA ASP A 40 -15.12 -9.82 0.90
C ASP A 40 -13.62 -9.48 0.84
N VAL A 41 -13.14 -8.68 1.78
CA VAL A 41 -11.74 -8.25 1.86
C VAL A 41 -10.78 -9.45 1.85
N SER A 42 -11.19 -10.60 2.40
CA SER A 42 -10.47 -11.88 2.32
C SER A 42 -10.33 -12.41 0.88
N ASP A 43 -11.27 -12.10 0.01
CA ASP A 43 -11.30 -12.50 -1.40
C ASP A 43 -10.26 -11.77 -2.26
N LEU A 44 -9.98 -10.48 -1.98
CA LEU A 44 -9.01 -9.70 -2.75
C LEU A 44 -7.58 -10.23 -2.55
N GLY A 45 -7.21 -10.58 -1.32
CA GLY A 45 -5.92 -11.20 -1.01
C GLY A 45 -5.74 -12.53 -1.75
N THR A 46 -6.77 -13.37 -1.76
CA THR A 46 -6.79 -14.63 -2.49
C THR A 46 -6.67 -14.40 -4.00
N THR A 47 -7.42 -13.45 -4.54
CA THR A 47 -7.41 -13.10 -5.96
C THR A 47 -6.03 -12.58 -6.42
N ALA A 48 -5.39 -11.69 -5.64
CA ALA A 48 -4.04 -11.20 -5.93
C ALA A 48 -3.02 -12.35 -5.96
N ARG A 49 -3.07 -13.25 -4.97
CA ARG A 49 -2.20 -14.45 -4.93
C ARG A 49 -2.42 -15.35 -6.15
N GLN A 50 -3.67 -15.63 -6.50
CA GLN A 50 -4.01 -16.47 -7.66
C GLN A 50 -3.54 -15.82 -8.97
N ALA A 51 -3.75 -14.52 -9.15
CA ALA A 51 -3.29 -13.79 -10.32
C ALA A 51 -1.77 -13.87 -10.47
N THR A 52 -1.04 -13.62 -9.38
CA THR A 52 0.43 -13.67 -9.36
C THR A 52 0.94 -15.08 -9.65
N ILE A 53 0.37 -16.11 -9.02
CA ILE A 53 0.74 -17.52 -9.25
C ILE A 53 0.48 -17.92 -10.71
N ALA A 54 -0.71 -17.59 -11.24
CA ALA A 54 -1.08 -17.94 -12.61
C ALA A 54 -0.12 -17.32 -13.63
N ILE A 55 0.29 -16.06 -13.43
CA ILE A 55 1.21 -15.36 -14.32
C ILE A 55 2.63 -15.90 -14.20
N PHE A 56 3.19 -15.94 -12.99
CA PHE A 56 4.63 -16.19 -12.81
C PHE A 56 5.00 -17.66 -12.71
N ARG A 57 4.17 -18.48 -12.06
CA ARG A 57 4.45 -19.92 -11.93
C ARG A 57 3.85 -20.71 -13.08
N ASP A 58 2.56 -20.49 -13.35
CA ASP A 58 1.81 -21.30 -14.31
C ASP A 58 1.95 -20.77 -15.75
N ARG A 59 2.48 -19.53 -15.92
CA ARG A 59 2.67 -18.83 -17.21
C ARG A 59 1.40 -18.73 -18.05
N ASP A 60 0.28 -18.60 -17.37
CA ASP A 60 -1.04 -18.56 -17.99
C ASP A 60 -1.34 -17.13 -18.48
N SER A 61 -1.14 -16.90 -19.78
CA SER A 61 -1.44 -15.60 -20.39
C SER A 61 -2.92 -15.22 -20.33
N THR A 62 -3.84 -16.21 -20.14
CA THR A 62 -5.28 -15.95 -20.00
C THR A 62 -5.63 -15.40 -18.62
N ALA A 63 -4.72 -15.51 -17.64
CA ALA A 63 -4.88 -14.94 -16.31
C ALA A 63 -5.13 -13.41 -16.35
N ILE A 64 -4.57 -12.71 -17.36
CA ILE A 64 -4.78 -11.28 -17.51
C ILE A 64 -6.28 -10.97 -17.68
N ASP A 65 -6.99 -11.68 -18.55
CA ASP A 65 -8.43 -11.46 -18.77
C ASP A 65 -9.28 -11.86 -17.57
N ARG A 66 -8.81 -12.85 -16.79
CA ARG A 66 -9.52 -13.30 -15.59
C ARG A 66 -9.39 -12.34 -14.41
N PHE A 67 -8.22 -11.77 -14.19
CA PHE A 67 -7.91 -11.03 -12.96
C PHE A 67 -7.78 -9.52 -13.16
N PHE A 68 -7.48 -9.04 -14.35
CA PHE A 68 -7.25 -7.62 -14.63
C PHE A 68 -8.36 -7.02 -15.49
N SER A 69 -8.51 -5.70 -15.46
CA SER A 69 -9.42 -4.98 -16.35
C SER A 69 -8.89 -3.59 -16.71
N GLU A 70 -9.35 -3.09 -17.85
CA GLU A 70 -9.11 -1.68 -18.23
C GLU A 70 -10.04 -0.72 -17.46
N PRO A 71 -9.58 0.52 -17.19
CA PRO A 71 -8.21 0.99 -17.42
C PRO A 71 -7.24 0.39 -16.41
N PHE A 72 -6.10 -0.12 -16.90
CA PHE A 72 -5.04 -0.68 -16.04
C PHE A 72 -3.83 0.26 -16.00
N VAL A 73 -3.41 0.67 -14.81
CA VAL A 73 -2.26 1.56 -14.59
C VAL A 73 -1.09 0.75 -14.07
N GLN A 74 0.06 0.89 -14.74
CA GLN A 74 1.31 0.20 -14.38
C GLN A 74 2.33 1.20 -13.83
N HIS A 75 2.87 0.91 -12.63
CA HIS A 75 3.88 1.75 -11.97
C HIS A 75 5.28 1.13 -11.90
N ASP A 76 5.46 -0.17 -12.24
CA ASP A 76 6.83 -0.69 -12.42
C ASP A 76 7.40 -0.13 -13.74
N PRO A 77 8.47 0.68 -13.69
CA PRO A 77 9.05 1.29 -14.89
C PRO A 77 9.55 0.29 -15.94
N ASN A 78 9.74 -0.97 -15.56
CA ASN A 78 10.20 -2.04 -16.45
C ASN A 78 9.07 -2.73 -17.20
N ILE A 79 7.81 -2.41 -16.92
CA ILE A 79 6.61 -2.99 -17.54
C ILE A 79 5.86 -1.90 -18.29
N GLY A 80 5.40 -2.20 -19.51
CA GLY A 80 4.70 -1.23 -20.37
C GLY A 80 3.30 -0.84 -19.84
N ASP A 81 2.73 0.23 -20.40
CA ASP A 81 1.41 0.75 -20.03
C ASP A 81 0.28 -0.23 -20.38
N GLY A 82 -0.74 -0.24 -19.54
CA GLY A 82 -2.01 -0.92 -19.74
C GLY A 82 -1.89 -2.45 -19.81
N LEU A 83 -2.99 -3.11 -20.12
CA LEU A 83 -3.00 -4.57 -20.32
C LEU A 83 -2.10 -5.01 -21.50
N PRO A 84 -1.94 -4.26 -22.61
CA PRO A 84 -0.97 -4.62 -23.64
C PRO A 84 0.46 -4.71 -23.11
N GLY A 85 0.91 -3.77 -22.28
CA GLY A 85 2.23 -3.79 -21.64
C GLY A 85 2.41 -4.97 -20.71
N LEU A 86 1.39 -5.27 -19.90
CA LEU A 86 1.38 -6.46 -19.04
C LEU A 86 1.45 -7.76 -19.85
N ARG A 87 0.72 -7.88 -20.98
CA ARG A 87 0.77 -9.05 -21.84
C ARG A 87 2.16 -9.26 -22.45
N ALA A 88 2.81 -8.17 -22.88
CA ALA A 88 4.16 -8.22 -23.41
C ALA A 88 5.16 -8.74 -22.35
N PHE A 89 5.02 -8.27 -21.10
CA PHE A 89 5.84 -8.74 -19.98
C PHE A 89 5.60 -10.24 -19.68
N VAL A 90 4.34 -10.68 -19.64
CA VAL A 90 4.03 -12.11 -19.43
C VAL A 90 4.58 -12.99 -20.57
N ALA A 91 4.55 -12.50 -21.80
CA ALA A 91 5.17 -13.19 -22.94
C ALA A 91 6.71 -13.27 -22.80
N GLU A 92 7.36 -12.26 -22.24
CA GLU A 92 8.78 -12.28 -21.91
C GLU A 92 9.10 -13.35 -20.85
N LEU A 93 8.27 -13.45 -19.79
CA LEU A 93 8.39 -14.48 -18.75
C LEU A 93 8.28 -15.90 -19.34
N ALA A 94 7.45 -16.12 -20.35
CA ALA A 94 7.29 -17.42 -20.98
C ALA A 94 8.58 -17.97 -21.64
N ASN A 95 9.54 -17.08 -21.94
CA ASN A 95 10.85 -17.45 -22.47
C ASN A 95 11.84 -17.90 -21.37
N SER A 96 11.51 -17.71 -20.09
CA SER A 96 12.32 -18.17 -18.96
C SER A 96 11.78 -19.48 -18.41
N PRO A 97 12.52 -20.60 -18.50
CA PRO A 97 12.03 -21.91 -18.03
C PRO A 97 11.94 -22.00 -16.51
N THR A 98 12.53 -21.08 -15.78
CA THR A 98 12.72 -21.12 -14.31
C THR A 98 11.84 -20.13 -13.56
N THR A 99 10.87 -19.46 -14.22
CA THR A 99 9.97 -18.54 -13.53
C THR A 99 9.14 -19.27 -12.49
N ASN A 100 9.19 -18.78 -11.26
CA ASN A 100 8.41 -19.28 -10.14
C ASN A 100 8.16 -18.14 -9.14
N VAL A 101 7.15 -18.28 -8.28
CA VAL A 101 6.85 -17.34 -7.21
C VAL A 101 6.48 -18.07 -5.94
N THR A 102 7.05 -17.61 -4.84
CA THR A 102 6.64 -17.99 -3.48
C THR A 102 6.19 -16.74 -2.73
N ILE A 103 4.93 -16.70 -2.30
CA ILE A 103 4.33 -15.56 -1.60
C ILE A 103 4.36 -15.83 -0.10
N TYR A 104 5.07 -15.00 0.65
CA TYR A 104 5.28 -15.12 2.10
C TYR A 104 4.24 -14.37 2.90
N ARG A 105 3.94 -13.09 2.54
CA ARG A 105 2.98 -12.25 3.27
C ARG A 105 1.96 -11.66 2.31
N THR A 106 0.73 -11.54 2.81
CA THR A 106 -0.37 -10.87 2.11
C THR A 106 -1.02 -9.92 3.11
N VAL A 107 -1.05 -8.64 2.78
CA VAL A 107 -1.68 -7.57 3.58
C VAL A 107 -2.77 -6.93 2.74
N VAL A 108 -3.97 -6.76 3.31
CA VAL A 108 -5.14 -6.25 2.59
C VAL A 108 -5.67 -4.99 3.27
N ASP A 109 -5.66 -3.88 2.56
CA ASP A 109 -6.08 -2.58 3.06
C ASP A 109 -7.13 -1.98 2.12
N GLY A 110 -8.40 -2.15 2.47
CA GLY A 110 -9.50 -1.73 1.60
C GLY A 110 -9.46 -2.40 0.23
N ASP A 111 -9.26 -1.63 -0.81
CA ASP A 111 -9.15 -2.09 -2.20
C ASP A 111 -7.70 -2.36 -2.65
N VAL A 112 -6.72 -2.25 -1.76
CA VAL A 112 -5.30 -2.50 -2.07
C VAL A 112 -4.81 -3.77 -1.38
N VAL A 113 -4.14 -4.62 -2.15
CA VAL A 113 -3.45 -5.82 -1.65
C VAL A 113 -1.96 -5.67 -1.85
N MET A 114 -1.18 -5.92 -0.81
CA MET A 114 0.27 -6.03 -0.86
C MET A 114 0.68 -7.50 -0.76
N LEU A 115 1.56 -7.95 -1.64
CA LEU A 115 2.25 -9.23 -1.56
C LEU A 115 3.73 -9.00 -1.29
N HIS A 116 4.31 -9.78 -0.36
CA HIS A 116 5.74 -9.90 -0.15
C HIS A 116 6.17 -11.27 -0.65
N SER A 117 7.02 -11.30 -1.67
CA SER A 117 7.25 -12.48 -2.48
C SER A 117 8.73 -12.68 -2.82
N LYS A 118 9.08 -13.93 -3.12
CA LYS A 118 10.31 -14.31 -3.81
C LYS A 118 9.96 -14.77 -5.20
N TYR A 119 10.66 -14.25 -6.20
CA TYR A 119 10.57 -14.68 -7.59
C TYR A 119 11.89 -15.30 -8.04
N GLU A 120 11.77 -16.37 -8.81
CA GLU A 120 12.86 -17.02 -9.52
C GLU A 120 12.69 -16.81 -11.01
N GLY A 121 13.80 -16.65 -11.76
CA GLY A 121 13.74 -16.43 -13.20
C GLY A 121 13.19 -15.05 -13.61
N TRP A 122 13.28 -14.03 -12.72
CA TRP A 122 12.88 -12.66 -13.05
C TRP A 122 13.79 -12.07 -14.14
N PRO A 123 13.22 -11.45 -15.21
CA PRO A 123 14.00 -10.86 -16.29
C PRO A 123 15.00 -9.81 -15.79
N GLY A 124 16.23 -9.87 -16.27
CA GLY A 124 17.29 -8.93 -15.90
C GLY A 124 18.04 -9.26 -14.63
N PHE A 125 17.67 -10.32 -13.90
CA PHE A 125 18.40 -10.80 -12.72
C PHE A 125 19.01 -12.18 -12.96
N SER A 126 20.21 -12.41 -12.45
CA SER A 126 20.93 -13.70 -12.55
C SER A 126 20.51 -14.71 -11.47
N GLY A 127 19.77 -14.27 -10.47
CA GLY A 127 19.32 -15.07 -9.33
C GLY A 127 17.92 -14.67 -8.88
N PRO A 128 17.43 -15.25 -7.78
CA PRO A 128 16.14 -14.90 -7.21
C PRO A 128 16.07 -13.42 -6.78
N VAL A 129 14.86 -12.87 -6.80
CA VAL A 129 14.58 -11.52 -6.31
C VAL A 129 13.52 -11.55 -5.21
N ILE A 130 13.65 -10.62 -4.27
CA ILE A 130 12.65 -10.32 -3.28
C ILE A 130 11.87 -9.11 -3.76
N ALA A 131 10.55 -9.18 -3.70
CA ALA A 131 9.69 -8.13 -4.20
C ALA A 131 8.51 -7.82 -3.28
N PHE A 132 8.05 -6.57 -3.38
CA PHE A 132 6.74 -6.15 -2.95
C PHE A 132 5.92 -5.75 -4.16
N ASP A 133 4.73 -6.35 -4.29
CA ASP A 133 3.74 -6.00 -5.29
C ASP A 133 2.51 -5.43 -4.59
N LEU A 134 2.02 -4.29 -5.05
CA LEU A 134 0.76 -3.70 -4.62
C LEU A 134 -0.22 -3.74 -5.79
N PHE A 135 -1.41 -4.25 -5.53
CA PHE A 135 -2.49 -4.32 -6.50
C PHE A 135 -3.69 -3.55 -5.97
N ARG A 136 -4.18 -2.58 -6.74
CA ARG A 136 -5.47 -1.94 -6.45
C ARG A 136 -6.57 -2.59 -7.26
N PHE A 137 -7.67 -2.83 -6.59
CA PHE A 137 -8.85 -3.49 -7.13
C PHE A 137 -9.98 -2.51 -7.39
N ASN A 138 -10.77 -2.78 -8.42
CA ASN A 138 -12.08 -2.20 -8.65
C ASN A 138 -13.02 -3.29 -9.17
N ASP A 139 -14.20 -3.43 -8.55
CA ASP A 139 -15.19 -4.46 -8.89
C ASP A 139 -14.58 -5.89 -9.00
N GLY A 140 -13.66 -6.23 -8.08
CA GLY A 140 -13.02 -7.55 -8.00
C GLY A 140 -11.92 -7.80 -9.05
N LYS A 141 -11.57 -6.80 -9.86
CA LYS A 141 -10.48 -6.85 -10.85
C LYS A 141 -9.33 -5.95 -10.46
N ILE A 142 -8.12 -6.36 -10.80
CA ILE A 142 -6.91 -5.54 -10.63
C ILE A 142 -6.90 -4.47 -11.73
N VAL A 143 -6.82 -3.21 -11.30
CA VAL A 143 -6.82 -2.04 -12.17
C VAL A 143 -5.56 -1.19 -12.05
N GLU A 144 -4.67 -1.51 -11.09
CA GLU A 144 -3.43 -0.76 -10.89
C GLU A 144 -2.40 -1.62 -10.16
N HIS A 145 -1.13 -1.46 -10.52
CA HIS A 145 -0.02 -2.23 -9.96
C HIS A 145 1.21 -1.35 -9.70
N TRP A 146 1.79 -1.48 -8.51
CA TRP A 146 3.14 -1.00 -8.15
C TRP A 146 4.00 -2.21 -7.83
N GLY A 147 5.20 -2.25 -8.35
CA GLY A 147 6.16 -3.33 -8.09
C GLY A 147 7.54 -2.77 -7.76
N GLY A 148 8.20 -3.38 -6.79
CA GLY A 148 9.60 -3.11 -6.47
C GLY A 148 10.32 -4.39 -6.11
N GLN A 149 11.51 -4.59 -6.69
CA GLN A 149 12.29 -5.80 -6.51
C GLN A 149 13.77 -5.48 -6.28
N THR A 150 14.42 -6.38 -5.56
CA THR A 150 15.88 -6.38 -5.35
C THR A 150 16.41 -7.81 -5.41
N ALA A 151 17.67 -7.99 -5.78
CA ALA A 151 18.30 -9.31 -5.73
C ALA A 151 18.25 -9.89 -4.30
N GLU A 152 17.93 -11.18 -4.18
CA GLU A 152 18.00 -11.88 -2.90
C GLU A 152 19.44 -11.80 -2.35
N ALA A 153 19.58 -11.36 -1.12
CA ALA A 153 20.85 -11.33 -0.41
C ALA A 153 20.95 -12.54 0.55
N GLY A 154 22.18 -12.89 0.92
CA GLY A 154 22.39 -13.80 2.04
C GLY A 154 21.89 -13.19 3.38
N PRO A 155 21.95 -13.98 4.48
CA PRO A 155 21.55 -13.51 5.79
C PRO A 155 22.29 -12.21 6.18
N ASN A 156 21.59 -11.36 6.92
CA ASN A 156 22.13 -10.10 7.42
C ASN A 156 23.10 -10.32 8.60
N LEU A 157 23.52 -9.23 9.25
CA LEU A 157 24.51 -9.28 10.36
C LEU A 157 24.00 -10.03 11.60
N SER A 158 22.70 -10.19 11.76
CA SER A 158 22.06 -10.95 12.86
C SER A 158 21.60 -12.35 12.43
N GLY A 159 21.84 -12.75 11.17
CA GLY A 159 21.48 -14.07 10.65
C GLY A 159 20.08 -14.14 10.03
N HIS A 160 19.35 -13.03 9.97
CA HIS A 160 18.00 -12.97 9.38
C HIS A 160 18.07 -12.79 7.87
N THR A 161 17.09 -13.41 7.18
CA THR A 161 16.87 -13.24 5.73
C THR A 161 15.83 -12.17 5.44
N GLN A 162 15.75 -11.74 4.19
CA GLN A 162 14.72 -10.79 3.73
C GLN A 162 13.29 -11.38 3.77
N LEU A 163 13.11 -12.66 4.13
CA LEU A 163 11.84 -13.40 4.01
C LEU A 163 11.36 -14.04 5.32
N ASP A 164 12.25 -14.38 6.25
CA ASP A 164 11.88 -15.03 7.51
C ASP A 164 11.03 -14.13 8.42
N GLY A 165 10.72 -14.62 9.62
CA GLY A 165 9.83 -13.95 10.57
C GLY A 165 8.34 -14.25 10.35
N PRO A 166 7.45 -13.68 11.17
CA PRO A 166 6.01 -13.92 11.13
C PRO A 166 5.36 -13.54 9.81
N THR A 167 4.37 -14.33 9.37
CA THR A 167 3.64 -14.10 8.12
C THR A 167 2.15 -13.85 8.32
N ALA A 168 1.61 -14.22 9.48
CA ALA A 168 0.18 -14.10 9.77
C ALA A 168 -0.20 -12.66 10.16
N VAL A 169 -1.22 -12.15 9.52
CA VAL A 169 -1.88 -10.90 9.94
C VAL A 169 -2.71 -11.18 11.18
N VAL A 170 -2.41 -10.49 12.27
CA VAL A 170 -3.14 -10.55 13.54
C VAL A 170 -3.50 -9.13 14.00
N ASP A 171 -4.29 -9.02 15.07
CA ASP A 171 -4.61 -7.75 15.72
C ASP A 171 -5.27 -6.70 14.80
N ARG A 172 -6.16 -7.12 13.89
CA ARG A 172 -6.83 -6.22 12.93
C ARG A 172 -7.54 -5.04 13.57
N LYS A 173 -7.91 -5.12 14.85
CA LYS A 173 -8.47 -3.99 15.59
C LYS A 173 -7.46 -2.86 15.82
N GLN A 174 -6.16 -3.15 15.71
CA GLN A 174 -5.07 -2.19 15.87
C GLN A 174 -4.57 -1.60 14.54
N THR A 175 -5.17 -1.94 13.40
CA THR A 175 -4.71 -1.50 12.07
C THR A 175 -4.44 0.00 12.01
N GLU A 176 -5.38 0.84 12.41
CA GLU A 176 -5.22 2.30 12.34
C GLU A 176 -4.22 2.85 13.37
N ALA A 177 -4.14 2.23 14.54
CA ALA A 177 -3.14 2.59 15.54
C ALA A 177 -1.73 2.26 15.03
N ASN A 178 -1.54 1.08 14.43
CA ASN A 178 -0.27 0.64 13.86
C ASN A 178 0.12 1.47 12.62
N ARG A 179 -0.85 1.83 11.76
CA ARG A 179 -0.63 2.77 10.64
C ARG A 179 -0.11 4.12 11.15
N THR A 180 -0.73 4.65 12.20
CA THR A 180 -0.34 5.91 12.82
C THR A 180 1.05 5.82 13.45
N LEU A 181 1.36 4.73 14.16
CA LEU A 181 2.67 4.47 14.74
C LEU A 181 3.77 4.53 13.66
N VAL A 182 3.62 3.76 12.57
CA VAL A 182 4.61 3.73 11.48
C VAL A 182 4.70 5.06 10.76
N ARG A 183 3.57 5.75 10.51
CA ARG A 183 3.57 7.09 9.91
C ARG A 183 4.37 8.08 10.76
N ASN A 184 4.15 8.11 12.07
CA ASN A 184 4.86 8.99 12.97
C ASN A 184 6.34 8.63 13.05
N PHE A 185 6.68 7.34 13.10
CA PHE A 185 8.06 6.88 13.02
C PHE A 185 8.75 7.37 11.74
N LYS A 186 8.14 7.15 10.58
CA LYS A 186 8.70 7.61 9.30
C LYS A 186 8.87 9.13 9.27
N GLN A 187 7.89 9.88 9.75
CA GLN A 187 7.97 11.33 9.78
C GLN A 187 9.08 11.82 10.71
N VAL A 188 9.05 11.40 11.98
CA VAL A 188 9.94 11.92 13.00
C VAL A 188 11.38 11.40 12.81
N VAL A 189 11.53 10.07 12.66
CA VAL A 189 12.87 9.47 12.67
C VAL A 189 13.54 9.54 11.30
N THR A 190 12.80 9.33 10.19
CA THR A 190 13.41 9.19 8.87
C THR A 190 13.33 10.45 8.02
N VAL A 191 12.24 11.22 8.09
CA VAL A 191 12.10 12.48 7.33
C VAL A 191 12.72 13.66 8.07
N GLU A 192 12.42 13.81 9.37
CA GLU A 192 12.98 14.89 10.20
C GLU A 192 14.35 14.54 10.78
N LEU A 193 14.84 13.31 10.56
CA LEU A 193 16.15 12.82 11.00
C LEU A 193 16.36 12.85 12.52
N ARG A 194 15.27 12.74 13.29
CA ARG A 194 15.29 12.73 14.74
C ARG A 194 15.60 11.31 15.26
N PHE A 195 16.80 10.80 14.94
CA PHE A 195 17.25 9.48 15.38
C PHE A 195 17.38 9.36 16.90
N ASP A 196 17.51 10.49 17.60
CA ASP A 196 17.46 10.60 19.07
C ASP A 196 16.10 10.16 19.66
N ARG A 197 15.03 10.17 18.85
CA ARG A 197 13.67 9.82 19.27
C ARG A 197 13.24 8.41 18.89
N VAL A 198 14.13 7.58 18.38
CA VAL A 198 13.80 6.23 17.90
C VAL A 198 13.13 5.35 18.96
N ASP A 199 13.53 5.51 20.25
CA ASP A 199 12.97 4.72 21.37
C ASP A 199 11.50 5.05 21.69
N GLU A 200 10.95 6.14 21.14
CA GLU A 200 9.53 6.43 21.25
C GLU A 200 8.71 5.43 20.41
N PHE A 201 9.27 4.85 19.37
CA PHE A 201 8.61 4.00 18.40
C PHE A 201 9.05 2.54 18.46
N ILE A 202 10.28 2.27 18.87
CA ILE A 202 10.92 0.95 18.87
C ILE A 202 11.41 0.65 20.28
N GLU A 203 11.22 -0.58 20.75
CA GLU A 203 11.66 -1.00 22.06
C GLU A 203 13.09 -1.58 22.00
N GLY A 204 14.11 -0.70 22.14
CA GLY A 204 15.50 -1.07 22.35
C GLY A 204 16.03 -2.14 21.39
N ASP A 205 16.63 -3.18 21.98
CA ASP A 205 17.26 -4.27 21.25
C ASP A 205 16.29 -5.37 20.79
N HIS A 206 15.00 -5.23 21.10
CA HIS A 206 13.95 -6.18 20.65
C HIS A 206 13.53 -5.96 19.18
N TYR A 207 14.14 -5.01 18.49
CA TYR A 207 13.87 -4.73 17.09
C TYR A 207 14.62 -5.69 16.16
N ILE A 208 13.87 -6.51 15.44
CA ILE A 208 14.40 -7.47 14.49
C ILE A 208 14.49 -6.83 13.10
N GLN A 209 15.66 -6.95 12.49
CA GLN A 209 15.92 -6.36 11.19
C GLN A 209 16.13 -7.44 10.12
N HIS A 210 15.38 -7.33 9.01
CA HIS A 210 15.47 -8.24 7.86
C HIS A 210 16.13 -7.58 6.63
N ALA A 211 16.41 -6.27 6.69
CA ALA A 211 17.17 -5.60 5.65
C ALA A 211 18.57 -6.20 5.51
N SER A 212 18.99 -6.44 4.28
CA SER A 212 20.32 -6.94 3.99
C SER A 212 21.39 -5.98 4.54
N LYS A 213 22.48 -6.48 5.11
CA LYS A 213 23.61 -5.69 5.66
C LYS A 213 23.29 -4.86 6.92
N VAL A 214 22.12 -5.05 7.54
CA VAL A 214 21.75 -4.37 8.80
C VAL A 214 21.49 -5.44 9.85
N GLY A 215 21.98 -5.25 11.07
CA GLY A 215 21.68 -6.12 12.22
C GLY A 215 20.52 -5.59 13.05
N ASP A 216 20.11 -6.40 14.03
CA ASP A 216 19.05 -6.10 14.97
C ASP A 216 19.34 -4.90 15.86
N GLY A 217 18.30 -4.42 16.53
CA GLY A 217 18.35 -3.32 17.48
C GLY A 217 18.40 -1.94 16.85
N THR A 218 18.36 -0.92 17.69
CA THR A 218 18.30 0.50 17.28
C THR A 218 19.66 1.19 17.25
N ALA A 219 20.74 0.53 17.69
CA ALA A 219 22.06 1.12 17.84
C ALA A 219 22.57 1.79 16.54
N ARG A 220 22.39 1.14 15.38
CA ARG A 220 22.79 1.71 14.09
C ARG A 220 21.99 2.96 13.71
N MET A 221 20.70 3.01 14.00
CA MET A 221 19.89 4.22 13.77
C MET A 221 20.35 5.36 14.70
N LYS A 222 20.56 5.05 15.97
CA LYS A 222 21.08 6.03 16.95
C LYS A 222 22.46 6.57 16.58
N ALA A 223 23.36 5.73 16.06
CA ALA A 223 24.68 6.16 15.61
C ALA A 223 24.62 7.17 14.44
N ARG A 224 23.52 7.23 13.68
CA ARG A 224 23.33 8.24 12.61
C ARG A 224 23.15 9.67 13.14
N VAL A 225 22.75 9.85 14.40
CA VAL A 225 22.67 11.18 15.04
C VAL A 225 23.98 11.95 14.86
N SER A 226 25.13 11.28 15.04
CA SER A 226 26.44 11.92 14.90
C SER A 226 26.92 12.07 13.45
N GLN A 227 26.21 11.47 12.48
CA GLN A 227 26.60 11.49 11.06
C GLN A 227 25.85 12.54 10.24
N VAL A 228 24.74 13.09 10.78
CA VAL A 228 23.96 14.14 10.12
C VAL A 228 24.58 15.50 10.45
N GLU A 229 25.70 15.83 9.80
CA GLU A 229 26.44 17.07 10.08
C GLU A 229 25.91 18.27 9.30
N LYS A 230 25.25 18.07 8.15
CA LYS A 230 24.76 19.18 7.31
C LYS A 230 23.40 18.88 6.66
N PRO A 231 22.50 19.87 6.57
CA PRO A 231 21.35 19.80 5.68
C PRO A 231 21.84 19.56 4.24
N GLY A 232 21.34 18.46 3.61
CA GLY A 232 21.72 18.09 2.25
C GLY A 232 22.59 16.84 2.12
N ASP A 233 23.24 16.38 3.20
CA ASP A 233 24.05 15.15 3.20
C ASP A 233 23.22 13.87 3.30
N THR A 234 21.93 14.00 3.61
CA THR A 234 21.00 12.87 3.70
C THR A 234 20.02 12.88 2.53
N PRO A 235 19.70 11.70 1.97
CA PRO A 235 18.72 11.62 0.91
C PRO A 235 17.35 12.14 1.38
N VAL A 236 16.66 12.85 0.49
CA VAL A 236 15.28 13.27 0.73
C VAL A 236 14.38 12.04 0.62
N LEU A 237 13.68 11.72 1.71
CA LEU A 237 12.74 10.61 1.78
C LEU A 237 11.31 11.15 1.81
N ILE A 238 10.49 10.74 0.85
CA ILE A 238 9.11 11.19 0.70
C ILE A 238 8.18 9.98 0.81
N PRO A 239 7.50 9.77 1.96
CA PRO A 239 6.49 8.74 2.09
C PRO A 239 5.33 8.99 1.11
N ARG A 240 5.01 8.01 0.28
CA ARG A 240 3.98 8.09 -0.76
C ARG A 240 2.70 7.37 -0.39
N ARG A 241 2.80 6.16 0.17
CA ARG A 241 1.65 5.31 0.51
C ARG A 241 1.89 4.57 1.80
N TYR A 242 0.80 4.29 2.51
CA TYR A 242 0.79 3.39 3.67
C TYR A 242 -0.31 2.36 3.46
N ILE A 243 0.04 1.08 3.50
CA ILE A 243 -0.86 -0.08 3.39
C ILE A 243 -0.79 -0.83 4.71
N ALA A 244 -1.91 -1.01 5.38
CA ALA A 244 -1.94 -1.60 6.72
C ALA A 244 -3.06 -2.62 6.89
N ASP A 245 -2.74 -3.76 7.50
CA ASP A 245 -3.71 -4.76 7.97
C ASP A 245 -3.18 -5.39 9.26
N GLY A 246 -3.90 -5.21 10.35
CA GLY A 246 -3.51 -5.71 11.66
C GLY A 246 -2.17 -5.17 12.13
N ASN A 247 -1.26 -6.11 12.38
CA ASN A 247 0.09 -5.85 12.86
C ASN A 247 1.09 -5.46 11.75
N PHE A 248 0.73 -5.54 10.46
CA PHE A 248 1.62 -5.18 9.36
C PHE A 248 1.28 -3.82 8.75
N VAL A 249 2.32 -3.02 8.50
CA VAL A 249 2.21 -1.73 7.81
C VAL A 249 3.35 -1.58 6.82
N LEU A 250 3.02 -1.49 5.52
CA LEU A 250 3.97 -1.11 4.48
C LEU A 250 3.96 0.42 4.30
N CYS A 251 5.15 1.00 4.14
CA CYS A 251 5.35 2.36 3.65
C CYS A 251 6.10 2.33 2.33
N LEU A 252 5.49 2.81 1.24
CA LEU A 252 6.19 3.08 0.00
C LEU A 252 6.80 4.48 0.06
N VAL A 253 8.11 4.60 -0.17
CA VAL A 253 8.87 5.84 -0.03
C VAL A 253 9.62 6.13 -1.33
N GLU A 254 9.48 7.35 -1.83
CA GLU A 254 10.41 7.90 -2.82
C GLU A 254 11.69 8.33 -2.09
N ALA A 255 12.80 7.71 -2.42
CA ALA A 255 14.12 8.12 -1.93
C ALA A 255 14.91 8.79 -3.05
N ARG A 256 15.19 10.08 -2.88
CA ARG A 256 16.01 10.86 -3.82
C ARG A 256 17.48 10.66 -3.52
N THR A 257 17.92 9.43 -3.75
CA THR A 257 19.32 8.98 -3.68
C THR A 257 19.96 9.10 -5.06
N GLU A 258 21.23 8.77 -5.18
CA GLU A 258 21.94 8.63 -6.45
C GLU A 258 22.48 7.19 -6.58
N PRO A 259 21.86 6.33 -7.43
CA PRO A 259 20.61 6.53 -8.16
C PRO A 259 19.37 6.59 -7.24
N PRO A 260 18.23 7.15 -7.72
CA PRO A 260 17.00 7.20 -6.94
C PRO A 260 16.40 5.81 -6.74
N THR A 261 15.68 5.61 -5.62
CA THR A 261 15.04 4.33 -5.31
C THR A 261 13.58 4.49 -4.87
N ALA A 262 12.76 3.50 -5.20
CA ALA A 262 11.47 3.26 -4.57
C ALA A 262 11.70 2.27 -3.42
N ASN A 263 11.50 2.72 -2.18
CA ASN A 263 11.72 1.90 -1.00
C ASN A 263 10.38 1.38 -0.51
N TYR A 264 10.28 0.07 -0.41
CA TYR A 264 9.15 -0.64 0.18
C TYR A 264 9.58 -1.09 1.57
N ASP A 265 9.15 -0.36 2.59
CA ASP A 265 9.48 -0.62 3.99
C ASP A 265 8.27 -1.28 4.67
N LEU A 266 8.36 -2.57 4.99
CA LEU A 266 7.33 -3.30 5.73
C LEU A 266 7.72 -3.36 7.20
N PHE A 267 6.79 -2.97 8.05
CA PHE A 267 6.94 -3.02 9.51
C PHE A 267 5.92 -3.97 10.11
N ARG A 268 6.33 -4.68 11.18
CA ARG A 268 5.42 -5.37 12.08
C ARG A 268 5.38 -4.65 13.42
N ALA A 269 4.17 -4.34 13.87
CA ALA A 269 3.93 -3.75 15.18
C ALA A 269 3.53 -4.84 16.19
N GLU A 270 3.97 -4.66 17.42
CA GLU A 270 3.64 -5.50 18.56
C GLU A 270 3.60 -4.63 19.83
N ASN A 271 2.57 -4.80 20.66
CA ASN A 271 2.42 -4.05 21.91
C ASN A 271 2.57 -2.53 21.78
N GLY A 272 2.12 -1.95 20.65
CA GLY A 272 2.19 -0.50 20.39
C GLY A 272 3.57 0.00 20.01
N LYS A 273 4.51 -0.88 19.67
CA LYS A 273 5.87 -0.58 19.18
C LYS A 273 6.14 -1.28 17.86
N ILE A 274 7.11 -0.77 17.09
CA ILE A 274 7.62 -1.44 15.91
C ILE A 274 8.60 -2.52 16.39
N ALA A 275 8.31 -3.77 16.03
CA ALA A 275 9.08 -4.94 16.45
C ALA A 275 10.00 -5.50 15.35
N GLU A 276 9.58 -5.37 14.06
CA GLU A 276 10.34 -5.92 12.94
C GLU A 276 10.23 -5.04 11.70
N HIS A 277 11.23 -5.18 10.82
CA HIS A 277 11.32 -4.44 9.56
C HIS A 277 11.93 -5.29 8.44
N TRP A 278 11.27 -5.28 7.29
CA TRP A 278 11.74 -5.80 6.00
C TRP A 278 11.79 -4.65 5.00
N ASP A 279 12.73 -4.69 4.06
CA ASP A 279 12.77 -3.71 2.98
C ASP A 279 13.09 -4.33 1.61
N VAL A 280 12.64 -3.62 0.59
CA VAL A 280 13.10 -3.73 -0.77
C VAL A 280 13.43 -2.32 -1.27
N LEU A 281 14.68 -2.12 -1.62
CA LEU A 281 15.16 -0.87 -2.22
C LEU A 281 15.26 -1.08 -3.73
N SER A 282 14.20 -0.72 -4.46
CA SER A 282 14.12 -0.90 -5.90
C SER A 282 14.72 0.31 -6.62
N ALA A 283 15.79 0.09 -7.38
CA ALA A 283 16.40 1.16 -8.16
C ALA A 283 15.43 1.68 -9.23
N ILE A 284 15.25 2.99 -9.31
CA ILE A 284 14.45 3.64 -10.35
C ILE A 284 15.36 3.90 -11.55
N PRO A 285 15.09 3.30 -12.72
CA PRO A 285 15.87 3.57 -13.90
C PRO A 285 15.67 5.03 -14.36
N PRO A 286 16.61 5.60 -15.13
CA PRO A 286 16.40 6.91 -15.75
C PRO A 286 15.10 6.95 -16.56
N GLN A 287 14.37 8.08 -16.50
CA GLN A 287 13.04 8.22 -17.09
C GLN A 287 12.97 7.84 -18.59
N ASN A 288 14.04 8.11 -19.33
CA ASN A 288 14.13 7.73 -20.75
C ASN A 288 14.24 6.22 -21.00
N ARG A 289 14.31 5.40 -19.95
CA ARG A 289 14.28 3.93 -20.00
C ARG A 289 12.95 3.35 -19.50
N TRP A 290 12.03 4.17 -19.02
CA TRP A 290 10.73 3.68 -18.57
C TRP A 290 9.94 3.11 -19.74
N LYS A 291 9.35 1.95 -19.53
CA LYS A 291 8.44 1.33 -20.50
C LYS A 291 6.99 1.82 -20.36
N ASN A 292 6.68 2.55 -19.27
CA ASN A 292 5.37 3.16 -19.01
C ASN A 292 5.48 4.68 -18.81
N THR A 293 4.32 5.33 -18.72
CA THR A 293 4.21 6.80 -18.60
C THR A 293 3.89 7.27 -17.18
N HIS A 294 3.61 6.36 -16.24
CA HIS A 294 3.10 6.69 -14.90
C HIS A 294 4.22 6.78 -13.85
N GLY A 295 5.34 6.07 -14.07
CA GLY A 295 6.45 6.02 -13.10
C GLY A 295 6.10 5.23 -11.82
N PRO A 296 7.06 5.16 -10.86
CA PRO A 296 7.00 4.19 -9.76
C PRO A 296 6.08 4.58 -8.57
N PHE A 297 5.33 5.72 -8.61
CA PHE A 297 4.57 6.23 -7.46
C PHE A 297 3.12 6.59 -7.77
#